data_9859439ff6896ac885ad68ae1a919e17
#
_entry.id   9859439ff6896ac885ad68ae1a919e17
#
_cell.length_a   1.000
_cell.length_b   1.000
_cell.length_c   1.000
_cell.angle_alpha   90.00
_cell.angle_beta   90.00
_cell.angle_gamma   90.00
#
_symmetry.space_group_name_H-M   'P 1'
#
loop_
_entity.id
_entity.type
_entity.pdbx_description
1 polymer ?
#
loop_
_entity_poly.entity_id
_entity_poly.type
_entity_poly.pdbx_seq_one_letter_code
_entity_poly.pdbx_strand_id
1 'polypeptide(L)'
;MRKVILAVILMLLILLLNATLHAAKWEHLASSGVYVYYYDVDNIGYLSEVTVQIILKQTYEDKDSVNQFYQKYATDENSIELEDYSISTMVINCADKIVGIKSIISYKESGEVLLQTNFNNINYLFIPSGSIYEALYDKVC
;
A
#
# COMPACT_ATOMS: atom_id res chain seq x y z
N MET A 1 -47.55 -13.41 4.40
CA MET A 1 -46.65 -12.74 3.44
C MET A 1 -45.89 -11.54 4.06
N ARG A 2 -46.53 -10.52 4.65
CA ARG A 2 -45.85 -9.35 5.27
C ARG A 2 -44.81 -9.69 6.35
N LYS A 3 -45.09 -10.66 7.24
CA LYS A 3 -44.13 -11.06 8.30
C LYS A 3 -42.89 -11.77 7.74
N VAL A 4 -43.01 -12.52 6.65
CA VAL A 4 -41.88 -13.19 6.00
C VAL A 4 -40.99 -12.18 5.28
N ILE A 5 -41.58 -11.19 4.61
CA ILE A 5 -40.86 -10.11 3.94
C ILE A 5 -40.08 -9.29 4.97
N LEU A 6 -40.65 -8.95 6.13
CA LEU A 6 -39.99 -8.22 7.19
C LEU A 6 -38.81 -9.00 7.78
N ALA A 7 -38.94 -10.31 7.97
CA ALA A 7 -37.88 -11.17 8.46
C ALA A 7 -36.71 -11.27 7.46
N VAL A 8 -36.99 -11.35 6.17
CA VAL A 8 -35.97 -11.39 5.11
C VAL A 8 -35.21 -10.05 5.04
N ILE A 9 -35.92 -8.92 5.12
CA ILE A 9 -35.30 -7.59 5.13
C ILE A 9 -34.40 -7.42 6.36
N LEU A 10 -34.86 -7.84 7.54
CA LEU A 10 -34.09 -7.78 8.77
C LEU A 10 -32.82 -8.64 8.70
N MET A 11 -32.92 -9.84 8.11
CA MET A 11 -31.79 -10.75 7.93
C MET A 11 -30.77 -10.19 6.93
N LEU A 12 -31.23 -9.53 5.84
CA LEU A 12 -30.34 -8.82 4.89
C LEU A 12 -29.65 -7.62 5.53
N LEU A 13 -30.36 -6.85 6.38
CA LEU A 13 -29.75 -5.73 7.13
C LEU A 13 -28.67 -6.22 8.10
N ILE A 14 -28.88 -7.34 8.79
CA ILE A 14 -27.91 -7.94 9.70
C ILE A 14 -26.67 -8.44 8.93
N LEU A 15 -26.84 -9.02 7.73
CA LEU A 15 -25.74 -9.43 6.86
C LEU A 15 -24.92 -8.24 6.35
N LEU A 16 -25.57 -7.11 6.05
CA LEU A 16 -24.90 -5.89 5.61
C LEU A 16 -24.11 -5.21 6.76
N LEU A 17 -24.56 -5.33 8.01
CA LEU A 17 -23.88 -4.78 9.17
C LEU A 17 -22.62 -5.59 9.58
N ASN A 18 -22.51 -6.85 9.16
CA ASN A 18 -21.34 -7.69 9.45
C ASN A 18 -20.21 -7.58 8.41
N ALA A 19 -20.41 -6.82 7.32
CA ALA A 19 -19.31 -6.42 6.45
C ALA A 19 -18.50 -5.33 7.16
N THR A 20 -17.74 -5.69 8.19
CA THR A 20 -16.69 -4.82 8.72
C THR A 20 -15.64 -4.67 7.61
N LEU A 21 -15.78 -3.60 6.83
CA LEU A 21 -14.68 -3.10 6.01
C LEU A 21 -13.53 -2.83 6.99
N HIS A 22 -12.56 -3.72 7.03
CA HIS A 22 -11.31 -3.44 7.74
C HIS A 22 -10.63 -2.31 6.98
N ALA A 23 -10.88 -1.08 7.43
CA ALA A 23 -10.14 0.07 6.96
C ALA A 23 -8.66 -0.15 7.31
N ALA A 24 -7.77 0.07 6.34
CA ALA A 24 -6.33 -0.04 6.57
C ALA A 24 -5.92 0.85 7.75
N LYS A 25 -5.17 0.30 8.69
CA LYS A 25 -4.60 1.03 9.81
C LYS A 25 -3.15 1.36 9.53
N TRP A 26 -2.94 2.56 8.99
CA TRP A 26 -1.63 3.03 8.62
C TRP A 26 -0.81 3.48 9.84
N GLU A 27 0.37 2.88 10.02
CA GLU A 27 1.37 3.31 10.99
C GLU A 27 2.59 3.86 10.26
N HIS A 28 3.13 5.00 10.73
CA HIS A 28 4.33 5.60 10.17
C HIS A 28 5.52 4.66 10.32
N LEU A 29 6.22 4.44 9.20
CA LEU A 29 7.39 3.57 9.15
C LEU A 29 8.69 4.37 9.15
N ALA A 30 8.86 5.26 8.18
CA ALA A 30 10.07 6.05 7.97
C ALA A 30 9.80 7.22 7.02
N SER A 31 10.74 8.18 6.98
CA SER A 31 10.81 9.25 5.98
C SER A 31 12.18 9.23 5.31
N SER A 32 12.23 9.53 4.01
CA SER A 32 13.46 9.54 3.20
C SER A 32 13.70 10.89 2.50
N GLY A 33 13.34 12.00 3.12
CA GLY A 33 13.52 13.36 2.62
C GLY A 33 12.52 13.78 1.53
N VAL A 34 12.15 12.90 0.63
CA VAL A 34 11.15 13.15 -0.44
C VAL A 34 9.84 12.41 -0.13
N TYR A 35 9.95 11.24 0.45
CA TYR A 35 8.83 10.35 0.68
C TYR A 35 8.63 10.03 2.15
N VAL A 36 7.36 9.87 2.54
CA VAL A 36 6.94 9.31 3.83
C VAL A 36 6.31 7.95 3.58
N TYR A 37 6.71 6.97 4.38
CA TYR A 37 6.27 5.58 4.26
C TYR A 37 5.43 5.17 5.46
N TYR A 38 4.35 4.46 5.18
CA TYR A 38 3.45 3.87 6.16
C TYR A 38 3.23 2.40 5.83
N TYR A 39 2.98 1.58 6.83
CA TYR A 39 2.59 0.19 6.63
C TYR A 39 1.25 -0.11 7.28
N ASP A 40 0.51 -1.07 6.74
CA ASP A 40 -0.80 -1.47 7.26
C ASP A 40 -0.62 -2.54 8.34
N VAL A 41 -0.79 -2.15 9.61
CA VAL A 41 -0.56 -3.04 10.76
C VAL A 41 -1.65 -4.09 10.93
N ASP A 42 -2.85 -3.86 10.40
CA ASP A 42 -3.98 -4.78 10.54
C ASP A 42 -4.03 -5.82 9.42
N ASN A 43 -3.26 -5.63 8.33
CA ASN A 43 -3.24 -6.52 7.17
C ASN A 43 -1.84 -7.14 6.93
N ILE A 44 -1.17 -7.55 7.99
CA ILE A 44 0.07 -8.33 7.89
C ILE A 44 -0.31 -9.79 7.67
N GLY A 45 0.04 -10.33 6.49
CA GLY A 45 -0.25 -11.70 6.09
C GLY A 45 0.96 -12.62 6.26
N TYR A 46 0.86 -13.62 7.10
CA TYR A 46 1.90 -14.65 7.24
C TYR A 46 1.66 -15.75 6.21
N LEU A 47 2.47 -15.77 5.12
CA LEU A 47 2.37 -16.75 4.05
C LEU A 47 3.01 -18.09 4.42
N SER A 48 4.00 -18.07 5.32
CA SER A 48 4.66 -19.25 5.92
C SER A 48 5.29 -18.83 7.26
N GLU A 49 5.99 -19.76 7.92
CA GLU A 49 6.73 -19.47 9.17
C GLU A 49 7.81 -18.39 9.00
N VAL A 50 8.33 -18.20 7.78
CA VAL A 50 9.44 -17.28 7.49
C VAL A 50 9.09 -16.24 6.44
N THR A 51 7.87 -16.24 5.91
CA THR A 51 7.48 -15.33 4.82
C THR A 51 6.26 -14.50 5.19
N VAL A 52 6.41 -13.19 5.12
CA VAL A 52 5.39 -12.21 5.48
C VAL A 52 5.02 -11.37 4.26
N GLN A 53 3.71 -11.19 4.03
CA GLN A 53 3.19 -10.22 3.07
C GLN A 53 2.69 -8.99 3.82
N ILE A 54 3.05 -7.81 3.32
CA ILE A 54 2.70 -6.54 3.94
C ILE A 54 2.33 -5.50 2.88
N ILE A 55 1.49 -4.56 3.27
CA ILE A 55 1.10 -3.43 2.43
C ILE A 55 1.84 -2.19 2.90
N LEU A 56 2.57 -1.58 1.98
CA LEU A 56 3.32 -0.34 2.18
C LEU A 56 2.65 0.79 1.40
N LYS A 57 2.39 1.91 2.07
CA LYS A 57 1.94 3.15 1.44
C LYS A 57 3.07 4.15 1.42
N GLN A 58 3.29 4.77 0.25
CA GLN A 58 4.24 5.85 0.04
C GLN A 58 3.50 7.13 -0.33
N THR A 59 3.84 8.23 0.31
CA THR A 59 3.34 9.58 0.00
C THR A 59 4.52 10.53 -0.16
N TYR A 60 4.29 11.73 -0.72
CA TYR A 60 5.31 12.78 -0.70
C TYR A 60 5.31 13.49 0.65
N GLU A 61 6.49 13.90 1.14
CA GLU A 61 6.63 14.75 2.32
C GLU A 61 6.22 16.19 1.99
N ASP A 62 6.65 16.68 0.81
CA ASP A 62 6.25 17.97 0.23
C ASP A 62 6.01 17.81 -1.27
N LYS A 63 4.75 17.50 -1.63
CA LYS A 63 4.35 17.29 -3.03
C LYS A 63 4.46 18.56 -3.86
N ASP A 64 4.22 19.72 -3.26
CA ASP A 64 4.24 20.99 -4.00
C ASP A 64 5.65 21.32 -4.47
N SER A 65 6.65 21.12 -3.64
CA SER A 65 8.06 21.27 -4.04
C SER A 65 8.47 20.29 -5.13
N VAL A 66 8.00 19.06 -5.06
CA VAL A 66 8.25 18.04 -6.09
C VAL A 66 7.57 18.43 -7.41
N ASN A 67 6.31 18.87 -7.37
CA ASN A 67 5.58 19.38 -8.55
C ASN A 67 6.30 20.56 -9.20
N GLN A 68 6.73 21.55 -8.42
CA GLN A 68 7.47 22.70 -8.92
C GLN A 68 8.79 22.30 -9.61
N PHE A 69 9.50 21.33 -9.05
CA PHE A 69 10.70 20.79 -9.66
C PHE A 69 10.39 20.15 -11.03
N TYR A 70 9.38 19.28 -11.11
CA TYR A 70 9.01 18.63 -12.38
C TYR A 70 8.52 19.63 -13.42
N GLN A 71 7.68 20.61 -13.03
CA GLN A 71 7.21 21.65 -13.95
C GLN A 71 8.35 22.48 -14.54
N LYS A 72 9.42 22.72 -13.76
CA LYS A 72 10.59 23.46 -14.24
C LYS A 72 11.39 22.73 -15.31
N TYR A 73 11.38 21.39 -15.27
CA TYR A 73 12.20 20.56 -16.16
C TYR A 73 11.38 19.75 -17.18
N ALA A 74 10.04 19.78 -17.09
CA ALA A 74 9.17 19.19 -18.10
C ALA A 74 9.25 20.02 -19.37
N THR A 75 9.56 19.37 -20.49
CA THR A 75 9.37 19.94 -21.82
C THR A 75 7.89 19.78 -22.20
N ASP A 76 7.32 20.76 -22.90
CA ASP A 76 5.88 20.93 -23.19
C ASP A 76 5.11 19.70 -23.74
N GLU A 77 5.82 18.65 -24.18
CA GLU A 77 5.21 17.45 -24.77
C GLU A 77 4.92 16.32 -23.78
N ASN A 78 5.43 16.38 -22.54
CA ASN A 78 5.25 15.35 -21.53
C ASN A 78 4.94 15.95 -20.16
N SER A 79 3.71 16.41 -19.95
CA SER A 79 3.21 16.69 -18.61
C SER A 79 3.08 15.36 -17.85
N ILE A 80 4.08 15.04 -17.02
CA ILE A 80 4.02 13.87 -16.15
C ILE A 80 3.03 14.20 -15.03
N GLU A 81 1.89 13.54 -15.03
CA GLU A 81 0.97 13.61 -13.91
C GLU A 81 1.56 12.79 -12.76
N LEU A 82 1.95 13.47 -11.68
CA LEU A 82 2.48 12.81 -10.49
C LEU A 82 1.33 12.15 -9.70
N GLU A 83 1.60 10.94 -9.24
CA GLU A 83 0.74 10.28 -8.26
C GLU A 83 0.68 11.09 -6.96
N ASP A 84 -0.41 10.96 -6.19
CA ASP A 84 -0.51 11.53 -4.85
C ASP A 84 0.04 10.56 -3.81
N TYR A 85 -0.20 9.27 -4.02
CA TYR A 85 0.36 8.20 -3.21
C TYR A 85 0.43 6.90 -4.00
N SER A 86 1.27 5.98 -3.56
CA SER A 86 1.29 4.61 -4.07
C SER A 86 1.11 3.60 -2.94
N ILE A 87 0.54 2.45 -3.31
CA ILE A 87 0.39 1.29 -2.44
C ILE A 87 1.12 0.13 -3.08
N SER A 88 2.08 -0.44 -2.34
CA SER A 88 2.86 -1.60 -2.76
C SER A 88 2.54 -2.80 -1.88
N THR A 89 2.32 -3.96 -2.50
CA THR A 89 2.29 -5.22 -1.78
C THR A 89 3.70 -5.81 -1.81
N MET A 90 4.29 -5.94 -0.63
CA MET A 90 5.64 -6.44 -0.41
C MET A 90 5.60 -7.86 0.14
N VAL A 91 6.61 -8.66 -0.19
CA VAL A 91 6.83 -9.99 0.40
C VAL A 91 8.24 -10.02 0.99
N ILE A 92 8.35 -10.33 2.28
CA ILE A 92 9.61 -10.40 3.02
C ILE A 92 9.85 -11.85 3.45
N ASN A 93 11.04 -12.37 3.13
CA ASN A 93 11.52 -13.60 3.74
C ASN A 93 12.41 -13.24 4.93
N CYS A 94 11.92 -13.51 6.13
CA CYS A 94 12.59 -13.15 7.38
C CYS A 94 13.85 -13.98 7.62
N ALA A 95 13.89 -15.23 7.17
CA ALA A 95 15.06 -16.11 7.37
C ALA A 95 16.25 -15.67 6.50
N ASP A 96 15.98 -15.28 5.25
CA ASP A 96 17.03 -14.93 4.27
C ASP A 96 17.32 -13.43 4.24
N LYS A 97 16.53 -12.62 4.95
CA LYS A 97 16.60 -11.15 4.95
C LYS A 97 16.51 -10.56 3.53
N ILE A 98 15.50 -11.02 2.76
CA ILE A 98 15.23 -10.55 1.40
C ILE A 98 13.81 -10.02 1.27
N VAL A 99 13.62 -9.08 0.35
CA VAL A 99 12.33 -8.43 0.05
C VAL A 99 12.05 -8.47 -1.43
N GLY A 100 10.78 -8.65 -1.78
CA GLY A 100 10.30 -8.53 -3.16
C GLY A 100 9.00 -7.74 -3.23
N ILE A 101 8.74 -7.16 -4.40
CA ILE A 101 7.51 -6.41 -4.69
C ILE A 101 6.59 -7.31 -5.51
N LYS A 102 5.36 -7.49 -5.06
CA LYS A 102 4.32 -8.26 -5.74
C LYS A 102 3.44 -7.38 -6.63
N SER A 103 3.11 -6.17 -6.15
CA SER A 103 2.34 -5.20 -6.93
C SER A 103 2.61 -3.77 -6.47
N ILE A 104 2.39 -2.81 -7.37
CA ILE A 104 2.40 -1.38 -7.10
C ILE A 104 1.16 -0.78 -7.75
N ILE A 105 0.44 0.06 -7.02
CA ILE A 105 -0.71 0.81 -7.52
C ILE A 105 -0.52 2.27 -7.14
N SER A 106 -0.54 3.15 -8.14
CA SER A 106 -0.42 4.60 -7.99
C SER A 106 -1.81 5.24 -8.06
N TYR A 107 -2.05 6.19 -7.18
CA TYR A 107 -3.35 6.83 -6.99
C TYR A 107 -3.27 8.35 -7.03
N LYS A 108 -4.40 8.98 -7.44
CA LYS A 108 -4.73 10.36 -7.13
C LYS A 108 -5.29 10.48 -5.70
N GLU A 109 -5.31 11.69 -5.15
CA GLU A 109 -5.95 11.99 -3.87
C GLU A 109 -7.43 11.58 -3.84
N SER A 110 -8.11 11.67 -4.97
CA SER A 110 -9.49 11.21 -5.17
C SER A 110 -9.68 9.71 -4.98
N GLY A 111 -8.60 8.91 -4.97
CA GLY A 111 -8.62 7.46 -5.00
C GLY A 111 -8.69 6.85 -6.41
N GLU A 112 -8.63 7.68 -7.45
CA GLU A 112 -8.54 7.23 -8.83
C GLU A 112 -7.19 6.53 -9.07
N VAL A 113 -7.21 5.36 -9.71
CA VAL A 113 -6.00 4.61 -10.08
C VAL A 113 -5.37 5.22 -11.32
N LEU A 114 -4.12 5.66 -11.20
CA LEU A 114 -3.32 6.16 -12.33
C LEU A 114 -2.57 5.02 -13.03
N LEU A 115 -1.97 4.14 -12.25
CA LEU A 115 -1.16 3.03 -12.77
C LEU A 115 -1.29 1.84 -11.83
N GLN A 116 -1.36 0.65 -12.39
CA GLN A 116 -1.28 -0.60 -11.65
C GLN A 116 -0.31 -1.56 -12.33
N THR A 117 0.64 -2.07 -11.56
CA THR A 117 1.60 -3.08 -11.99
C THR A 117 1.55 -4.28 -11.07
N ASN A 118 1.37 -5.48 -11.64
CA ASN A 118 1.46 -6.75 -10.94
C ASN A 118 2.66 -7.54 -11.47
N PHE A 119 3.51 -8.03 -10.58
CA PHE A 119 4.68 -8.80 -10.94
C PHE A 119 4.38 -10.30 -10.82
N ASN A 120 4.27 -10.99 -11.96
CA ASN A 120 4.02 -12.44 -11.99
C ASN A 120 5.17 -13.24 -11.37
N ASN A 121 6.41 -12.74 -11.55
CA ASN A 121 7.61 -13.27 -10.92
C ASN A 121 8.17 -12.24 -9.96
N ILE A 122 8.24 -12.58 -8.68
CA ILE A 122 8.78 -11.70 -7.66
C ILE A 122 10.30 -11.80 -7.68
N ASN A 123 10.97 -10.69 -8.01
CA ASN A 123 12.42 -10.58 -7.89
C ASN A 123 12.75 -10.19 -6.45
N TYR A 124 13.43 -11.07 -5.74
CA TYR A 124 13.88 -10.82 -4.38
C TYR A 124 15.27 -10.17 -4.38
N LEU A 125 15.43 -9.17 -3.51
CA LEU A 125 16.68 -8.45 -3.27
C LEU A 125 17.03 -8.53 -1.79
N PHE A 126 18.32 -8.57 -1.47
CA PHE A 126 18.78 -8.41 -0.09
C PHE A 126 18.35 -7.05 0.45
N ILE A 127 17.94 -7.03 1.70
CA ILE A 127 17.52 -5.81 2.38
C ILE A 127 18.75 -5.01 2.78
N PRO A 128 18.98 -3.81 2.17
CA PRO A 128 20.13 -2.98 2.52
C PRO A 128 19.98 -2.39 3.92
N SER A 129 21.10 -2.31 4.65
CA SER A 129 21.12 -1.66 5.95
C SER A 129 20.82 -0.16 5.83
N GLY A 130 20.04 0.39 6.78
CA GLY A 130 19.59 1.78 6.79
C GLY A 130 18.48 2.09 5.79
N SER A 131 17.95 1.09 5.06
CA SER A 131 16.86 1.29 4.12
C SER A 131 15.47 1.25 4.80
N ILE A 132 14.46 1.76 4.10
CA ILE A 132 13.05 1.61 4.51
C ILE A 132 12.64 0.14 4.62
N TYR A 133 13.24 -0.72 3.82
CA TYR A 133 12.99 -2.16 3.85
C TYR A 133 13.55 -2.82 5.11
N GLU A 134 14.69 -2.34 5.64
CA GLU A 134 15.18 -2.79 6.93
C GLU A 134 14.25 -2.33 8.06
N ALA A 135 13.80 -1.08 8.04
CA ALA A 135 12.81 -0.60 9.01
C ALA A 135 11.52 -1.42 8.98
N LEU A 136 11.07 -1.82 7.78
CA LEU A 136 9.89 -2.69 7.61
C LEU A 136 10.16 -4.11 8.12
N TYR A 137 11.32 -4.68 7.80
CA TYR A 137 11.77 -6.00 8.28
C TYR A 137 11.77 -6.07 9.81
N ASP A 138 12.33 -5.04 10.48
CA ASP A 138 12.39 -4.96 11.95
C ASP A 138 11.00 -4.87 12.60
N LYS A 139 9.98 -4.42 11.86
CA LYS A 139 8.60 -4.35 12.34
C LYS A 139 7.85 -5.68 12.23
N VAL A 140 8.14 -6.49 11.22
CA VAL A 140 7.31 -7.63 10.86
C VAL A 140 7.99 -8.99 11.04
N CYS A 141 9.30 -9.00 11.15
CA CYS A 141 10.10 -10.19 11.41
C CYS A 141 10.58 -10.25 12.87
#